data_df5a68e00ac920ef3ceba49a475ca90b
#
_entry.id   df5a68e00ac920ef3ceba49a475ca90b
#
_cell.length_a   1.000
_cell.length_b   1.000
_cell.length_c   1.000
_cell.angle_alpha   90.00
_cell.angle_beta   90.00
_cell.angle_gamma   90.00
#
_symmetry.space_group_name_H-M   'P 1'
#
loop_
_entity.id
_entity.type
_entity.pdbx_description
1 polymer ?
#
loop_
_entity_poly.entity_id
_entity_poly.type
_entity_poly.pdbx_seq_one_letter_code
_entity_poly.pdbx_strand_id
1 'polypeptide(L)'
;MSSMTTPIVDFVRQYARSGTSRLHMPGHKGQPFLGCEAWDITEIKGADELYEAEGIIARSEANATALFGTARTYYSTEGSSQCIRAMLYLALQAAPRTGKRPVLLAARNAHKALLYAAALLDFDIRWLWPAAENAGALCSCPISAQMLTTALQELTGQGSTPFGVYVTSPDYLGGMQDIRALSAVCDTFGVPLLVDNAHGAYLRFLPGEPLHPIALGAAMCCDSAHKTLPVVTGGAYLHLGENAPVQEEAAVRGALALFGSTSPSYLILQSLDAC
;
A
#
# COMPACT_ATOMS: atom_id res chain seq x y z
N MET A 1 9.51 -9.72 25.15
CA MET A 1 9.26 -8.86 23.97
C MET A 1 9.68 -7.46 24.37
N SER A 2 10.64 -6.85 23.67
CA SER A 2 10.96 -5.42 23.82
C SER A 2 9.66 -4.66 23.52
N SER A 3 9.25 -3.73 24.38
CA SER A 3 8.09 -2.88 24.10
C SER A 3 8.41 -2.07 22.85
N MET A 4 7.59 -2.18 21.82
CA MET A 4 7.70 -1.31 20.64
C MET A 4 7.54 0.14 21.11
N THR A 5 8.39 1.01 20.59
CA THR A 5 8.36 2.45 20.89
C THR A 5 7.49 3.15 19.85
N THR A 6 6.97 4.32 20.18
CA THR A 6 6.20 5.19 19.26
C THR A 6 7.04 6.44 18.94
N PRO A 7 8.07 6.30 18.08
CA PRO A 7 9.09 7.35 17.93
C PRO A 7 8.55 8.67 17.40
N ILE A 8 7.52 8.65 16.55
CA ILE A 8 6.88 9.87 16.02
C ILE A 8 6.06 10.55 17.12
N VAL A 9 5.21 9.78 17.81
CA VAL A 9 4.37 10.30 18.91
C VAL A 9 5.23 10.85 20.05
N ASP A 10 6.28 10.14 20.42
CA ASP A 10 7.19 10.54 21.51
C ASP A 10 7.90 11.85 21.17
N PHE A 11 8.41 11.99 19.94
CA PHE A 11 9.03 13.23 19.48
C PHE A 11 8.04 14.40 19.50
N VAL A 12 6.86 14.22 18.93
CA VAL A 12 5.86 15.30 18.86
C VAL A 12 5.38 15.73 20.23
N ARG A 13 5.16 14.78 21.16
CA ARG A 13 4.80 15.09 22.55
C ARG A 13 5.90 15.87 23.27
N GLN A 14 7.16 15.50 23.06
CA GLN A 14 8.30 16.23 23.63
C GLN A 14 8.39 17.64 23.05
N TYR A 15 8.26 17.77 21.73
CA TYR A 15 8.27 19.06 21.04
C TYR A 15 7.14 19.96 21.52
N ALA A 16 5.93 19.46 21.64
CA ALA A 16 4.77 20.23 22.12
C ALA A 16 4.98 20.80 23.54
N ARG A 17 5.77 20.12 24.39
CA ARG A 17 6.10 20.53 25.76
C ARG A 17 7.35 21.41 25.88
N SER A 18 8.15 21.53 24.81
CA SER A 18 9.46 22.19 24.87
C SER A 18 9.39 23.71 25.04
N GLY A 19 8.23 24.34 24.78
CA GLY A 19 8.09 25.80 24.76
C GLY A 19 8.78 26.47 23.57
N THR A 20 9.26 25.69 22.59
CA THR A 20 9.94 26.22 21.41
C THR A 20 9.00 27.09 20.55
N SER A 21 9.44 28.28 20.18
CA SER A 21 8.69 29.16 19.29
C SER A 21 8.51 28.53 17.91
N ARG A 22 7.26 28.43 17.47
CA ARG A 22 6.88 27.80 16.19
C ARG A 22 6.93 28.78 15.03
N LEU A 23 8.11 29.00 14.45
CA LEU A 23 8.26 29.81 13.25
C LEU A 23 8.05 29.03 11.94
N HIS A 24 7.91 27.70 12.06
CA HIS A 24 7.64 26.76 10.97
C HIS A 24 6.15 26.66 10.62
N MET A 25 5.82 25.97 9.52
CA MET A 25 4.45 25.56 9.19
C MET A 25 3.96 24.47 10.19
N PRO A 26 2.65 24.27 10.38
CA PRO A 26 1.51 25.01 9.79
C PRO A 26 1.31 26.44 10.30
N GLY A 27 0.44 27.19 9.59
CA GLY A 27 0.16 28.60 9.86
C GLY A 27 -0.47 28.93 11.21
N HIS A 28 -1.14 27.99 11.86
CA HIS A 28 -1.73 28.13 13.21
C HIS A 28 -0.68 28.24 14.32
N LYS A 29 0.58 27.90 14.07
CA LYS A 29 1.70 28.02 15.02
C LYS A 29 1.45 27.33 16.39
N GLY A 30 0.63 26.29 16.41
CA GLY A 30 0.24 25.58 17.64
C GLY A 30 -0.83 26.29 18.47
N GLN A 31 -1.41 27.39 17.97
CA GLN A 31 -2.52 28.06 18.64
C GLN A 31 -3.80 27.24 18.54
N PRO A 32 -4.47 26.92 19.66
CA PRO A 32 -5.57 25.97 19.65
C PRO A 32 -6.84 26.57 19.03
N PHE A 33 -7.46 25.81 18.10
CA PHE A 33 -8.81 26.07 17.57
C PHE A 33 -9.62 24.79 17.34
N LEU A 34 -8.96 23.65 17.06
CA LEU A 34 -9.56 22.30 16.99
C LEU A 34 -9.12 21.43 18.16
N GLY A 35 -8.00 21.76 18.82
CA GLY A 35 -7.46 21.04 19.97
C GLY A 35 -6.30 20.09 19.63
N CYS A 36 -5.94 19.92 18.37
CA CYS A 36 -4.82 19.07 17.94
C CYS A 36 -3.59 19.86 17.44
N GLU A 37 -3.65 21.17 17.38
CA GLU A 37 -2.63 22.03 16.76
C GLU A 37 -1.27 21.93 17.44
N ALA A 38 -1.24 21.63 18.72
CA ALA A 38 0.01 21.41 19.45
C ALA A 38 0.81 20.20 18.90
N TRP A 39 0.12 19.25 18.29
CA TRP A 39 0.68 18.03 17.72
C TRP A 39 0.81 18.06 16.18
N ASP A 40 0.27 19.10 15.54
CA ASP A 40 0.39 19.29 14.11
C ASP A 40 1.67 20.09 13.81
N ILE A 41 2.63 19.40 13.21
CA ILE A 41 3.97 19.90 12.88
C ILE A 41 4.31 19.61 11.42
N THR A 42 5.46 20.05 10.97
CA THR A 42 6.06 19.70 9.68
C THR A 42 7.45 19.10 9.87
N GLU A 43 8.23 19.00 8.80
CA GLU A 43 9.60 18.47 8.73
C GLU A 43 10.59 19.40 9.43
N ILE A 44 10.45 19.57 10.73
CA ILE A 44 11.38 20.32 11.58
C ILE A 44 12.56 19.44 11.99
N LYS A 45 13.64 20.05 12.47
CA LYS A 45 14.82 19.32 12.91
C LYS A 45 14.46 18.21 13.92
N GLY A 46 14.70 16.96 13.51
CA GLY A 46 14.45 15.76 14.29
C GLY A 46 13.07 15.12 14.04
N ALA A 47 12.18 15.78 13.28
CA ALA A 47 10.88 15.22 12.93
C ALA A 47 10.92 14.22 11.77
N ASP A 48 12.05 14.16 11.04
CA ASP A 48 12.21 13.36 9.84
C ASP A 48 11.41 13.90 8.62
N GLU A 49 11.54 13.29 7.47
CA GLU A 49 10.81 13.60 6.23
C GLU A 49 10.27 12.30 5.62
N LEU A 50 8.96 12.26 5.27
CA LEU A 50 8.30 11.00 4.92
C LEU A 50 8.94 10.28 3.73
N TYR A 51 9.33 11.02 2.70
CA TYR A 51 9.89 10.42 1.48
C TYR A 51 11.40 10.32 1.45
N GLU A 52 12.08 10.83 2.48
CA GLU A 52 13.53 10.72 2.70
C GLU A 52 13.85 10.24 4.13
N ALA A 53 12.98 9.40 4.68
CA ALA A 53 13.00 9.02 6.09
C ALA A 53 14.27 8.26 6.48
N GLU A 54 15.00 8.84 7.45
CA GLU A 54 16.21 8.25 8.06
C GLU A 54 16.13 8.24 9.59
N GLY A 55 15.09 8.85 10.16
CA GLY A 55 14.93 9.12 11.58
C GLY A 55 13.76 8.41 12.24
N ILE A 56 12.84 9.21 12.81
CA ILE A 56 11.71 8.70 13.58
C ILE A 56 10.67 8.00 12.71
N ILE A 57 10.46 8.46 11.48
CA ILE A 57 9.54 7.83 10.54
C ILE A 57 10.09 6.48 10.11
N ALA A 58 11.37 6.41 9.71
CA ALA A 58 12.01 5.16 9.33
C ALA A 58 11.97 4.12 10.47
N ARG A 59 12.15 4.53 11.73
CA ARG A 59 12.03 3.63 12.89
C ARG A 59 10.60 3.15 13.11
N SER A 60 9.62 4.02 12.92
CA SER A 60 8.20 3.65 13.03
C SER A 60 7.79 2.68 11.92
N GLU A 61 8.21 2.91 10.68
CA GLU A 61 8.02 1.98 9.56
C GLU A 61 8.70 0.61 9.79
N ALA A 62 9.89 0.61 10.45
CA ALA A 62 10.54 -0.65 10.83
C ALA A 62 9.74 -1.42 11.88
N ASN A 63 9.09 -0.74 12.84
CA ASN A 63 8.17 -1.37 13.77
C ASN A 63 6.97 -1.99 13.05
N ALA A 64 6.35 -1.25 12.12
CA ALA A 64 5.25 -1.76 11.30
C ALA A 64 5.69 -2.96 10.44
N THR A 65 6.89 -2.91 9.85
CA THR A 65 7.49 -4.03 9.10
C THR A 65 7.57 -5.29 9.95
N ALA A 66 8.06 -5.16 11.18
CA ALA A 66 8.17 -6.29 12.11
C ALA A 66 6.79 -6.82 12.54
N LEU A 67 5.82 -5.93 12.80
CA LEU A 67 4.46 -6.30 13.19
C LEU A 67 3.72 -7.05 12.07
N PHE A 68 3.80 -6.54 10.85
CA PHE A 68 3.15 -7.16 9.70
C PHE A 68 3.91 -8.38 9.18
N GLY A 69 5.21 -8.51 9.49
CA GLY A 69 6.06 -9.60 8.99
C GLY A 69 6.29 -9.51 7.50
N THR A 70 6.55 -8.31 7.01
CA THR A 70 6.81 -7.98 5.60
C THR A 70 8.31 -7.78 5.37
N ALA A 71 8.78 -7.76 4.13
CA ALA A 71 10.15 -7.36 3.83
C ALA A 71 10.36 -5.87 4.16
N ARG A 72 9.38 -5.03 3.79
CA ARG A 72 9.33 -3.59 4.10
C ARG A 72 7.88 -3.12 4.19
N THR A 73 7.65 -2.13 5.03
CA THR A 73 6.37 -1.40 5.14
C THR A 73 6.64 0.09 5.13
N TYR A 74 5.93 0.81 4.27
CA TYR A 74 6.02 2.25 4.13
C TYR A 74 4.70 2.92 4.47
N TYR A 75 4.75 4.10 5.06
CA TYR A 75 3.58 4.88 5.43
C TYR A 75 3.07 5.73 4.28
N SER A 76 1.76 5.92 4.26
CA SER A 76 1.07 6.89 3.41
C SER A 76 0.10 7.71 4.24
N THR A 77 0.09 9.01 4.01
CA THR A 77 -0.90 9.95 4.56
C THR A 77 -2.01 10.30 3.57
N GLU A 78 -1.95 9.72 2.36
CA GLU A 78 -2.87 9.97 1.23
C GLU A 78 -3.78 8.75 0.95
N GLY A 79 -3.87 7.83 1.92
CA GLY A 79 -4.65 6.61 1.80
C GLY A 79 -4.07 5.58 0.86
N SER A 80 -4.74 4.43 0.77
CA SER A 80 -4.34 3.35 -0.16
C SER A 80 -4.35 3.78 -1.63
N SER A 81 -5.00 4.89 -1.99
CA SER A 81 -4.98 5.41 -3.36
C SER A 81 -3.58 5.83 -3.80
N GLN A 82 -2.76 6.40 -2.92
CA GLN A 82 -1.34 6.66 -3.17
C GLN A 82 -0.58 5.34 -3.29
N CYS A 83 -0.78 4.43 -2.33
CA CYS A 83 -0.12 3.12 -2.31
C CYS A 83 -0.41 2.31 -3.58
N ILE A 84 -1.66 2.28 -4.06
CA ILE A 84 -2.05 1.60 -5.32
C ILE A 84 -1.28 2.16 -6.51
N ARG A 85 -1.22 3.49 -6.65
CA ARG A 85 -0.49 4.12 -7.75
C ARG A 85 1.01 3.85 -7.69
N ALA A 86 1.61 3.95 -6.49
CA ALA A 86 3.02 3.65 -6.26
C ALA A 86 3.34 2.17 -6.56
N MET A 87 2.51 1.24 -6.06
CA MET A 87 2.64 -0.20 -6.31
C MET A 87 2.61 -0.53 -7.82
N LEU A 88 1.66 0.06 -8.54
CA LEU A 88 1.54 -0.14 -9.99
C LEU A 88 2.71 0.49 -10.76
N TYR A 89 3.16 1.68 -10.34
CA TYR A 89 4.33 2.32 -10.91
C TYR A 89 5.60 1.48 -10.73
N LEU A 90 5.83 0.96 -9.52
CA LEU A 90 6.98 0.11 -9.22
C LEU A 90 6.98 -1.18 -10.06
N ALA A 91 5.83 -1.86 -10.13
CA ALA A 91 5.69 -3.06 -10.96
C ALA A 91 5.93 -2.77 -12.45
N LEU A 92 5.41 -1.64 -12.94
CA LEU A 92 5.60 -1.19 -14.32
C LEU A 92 7.06 -0.86 -14.62
N GLN A 93 7.76 -0.18 -13.71
CA GLN A 93 9.19 0.16 -13.89
C GLN A 93 10.10 -1.06 -13.88
N ALA A 94 9.76 -2.10 -13.13
CA ALA A 94 10.51 -3.35 -13.08
C ALA A 94 10.26 -4.25 -14.30
N ALA A 95 9.17 -4.03 -15.03
CA ALA A 95 8.80 -4.88 -16.15
C ALA A 95 9.74 -4.69 -17.37
N PRO A 96 10.02 -5.76 -18.12
CA PRO A 96 10.83 -5.66 -19.34
C PRO A 96 10.21 -4.70 -20.36
N ARG A 97 11.01 -3.82 -20.95
CA ARG A 97 10.57 -2.92 -22.00
C ARG A 97 10.51 -3.67 -23.33
N THR A 98 9.31 -3.93 -23.82
CA THR A 98 9.07 -4.70 -25.07
C THR A 98 8.80 -3.84 -26.28
N GLY A 99 8.73 -2.52 -26.12
CA GLY A 99 8.27 -1.60 -27.18
C GLY A 99 6.75 -1.64 -27.43
N LYS A 100 6.02 -2.55 -26.78
CA LYS A 100 4.55 -2.61 -26.77
C LYS A 100 4.01 -1.82 -25.59
N ARG A 101 2.74 -1.37 -25.67
CA ARG A 101 2.05 -0.75 -24.55
C ARG A 101 1.95 -1.76 -23.39
N PRO A 102 2.33 -1.38 -22.16
CA PRO A 102 2.26 -2.28 -21.02
C PRO A 102 0.83 -2.71 -20.73
N VAL A 103 0.66 -3.94 -20.24
CA VAL A 103 -0.65 -4.51 -19.87
C VAL A 103 -0.64 -4.96 -18.43
N LEU A 104 -1.68 -4.60 -17.69
CA LEU A 104 -1.99 -5.16 -16.37
C LEU A 104 -3.15 -6.14 -16.49
N LEU A 105 -3.04 -7.30 -15.86
CA LEU A 105 -4.16 -8.23 -15.72
C LEU A 105 -4.85 -7.95 -14.38
N ALA A 106 -6.14 -7.56 -14.39
CA ALA A 106 -6.81 -7.11 -13.17
C ALA A 106 -8.21 -7.70 -12.99
N ALA A 107 -8.56 -8.07 -11.75
CA ALA A 107 -9.92 -8.43 -11.40
C ALA A 107 -10.87 -7.23 -11.52
N ARG A 108 -12.07 -7.46 -12.05
CA ARG A 108 -13.04 -6.42 -12.43
C ARG A 108 -13.50 -5.51 -11.28
N ASN A 109 -13.53 -6.02 -10.04
CA ASN A 109 -13.97 -5.27 -8.87
C ASN A 109 -12.92 -4.31 -8.29
N ALA A 110 -11.98 -3.87 -9.12
CA ALA A 110 -10.90 -2.97 -8.73
C ALA A 110 -11.42 -1.57 -8.31
N HIS A 111 -10.76 -0.97 -7.33
CA HIS A 111 -11.03 0.40 -6.93
C HIS A 111 -10.66 1.40 -8.04
N LYS A 112 -11.37 2.53 -8.13
CA LYS A 112 -11.13 3.59 -9.14
C LYS A 112 -9.69 4.11 -9.19
N ALA A 113 -8.91 3.97 -8.11
CA ALA A 113 -7.48 4.34 -8.09
C ALA A 113 -6.67 3.57 -9.14
N LEU A 114 -7.04 2.31 -9.47
CA LEU A 114 -6.45 1.56 -10.57
C LEU A 114 -6.70 2.24 -11.93
N LEU A 115 -7.93 2.68 -12.19
CA LEU A 115 -8.27 3.37 -13.46
C LEU A 115 -7.51 4.69 -13.59
N TYR A 116 -7.37 5.42 -12.49
CA TYR A 116 -6.58 6.65 -12.46
C TYR A 116 -5.09 6.37 -12.67
N ALA A 117 -4.55 5.28 -12.09
CA ALA A 117 -3.19 4.86 -12.35
C ALA A 117 -2.97 4.50 -13.82
N ALA A 118 -3.91 3.77 -14.44
CA ALA A 118 -3.83 3.42 -15.86
C ALA A 118 -3.79 4.66 -16.75
N ALA A 119 -4.60 5.68 -16.44
CA ALA A 119 -4.61 6.95 -17.17
C ALA A 119 -3.31 7.76 -16.97
N LEU A 120 -2.73 7.76 -15.76
CA LEU A 120 -1.52 8.50 -15.43
C LEU A 120 -0.24 7.83 -15.94
N LEU A 121 -0.21 6.50 -15.94
CA LEU A 121 0.98 5.69 -16.27
C LEU A 121 0.95 5.11 -17.68
N ASP A 122 -0.13 5.34 -18.42
CA ASP A 122 -0.31 4.94 -19.81
C ASP A 122 -0.14 3.44 -20.08
N PHE A 123 -0.88 2.61 -19.34
CA PHE A 123 -0.96 1.17 -19.55
C PHE A 123 -2.39 0.71 -19.83
N ASP A 124 -2.53 -0.44 -20.49
CA ASP A 124 -3.81 -1.09 -20.74
C ASP A 124 -4.19 -2.05 -19.62
N ILE A 125 -5.49 -2.21 -19.38
CA ILE A 125 -6.01 -3.18 -18.41
C ILE A 125 -6.70 -4.31 -19.19
N ARG A 126 -6.24 -5.55 -18.98
CA ARG A 126 -6.97 -6.74 -19.36
C ARG A 126 -7.76 -7.22 -18.14
N TRP A 127 -9.08 -7.20 -18.29
CA TRP A 127 -9.96 -7.55 -17.18
C TRP A 127 -10.12 -9.06 -17.02
N LEU A 128 -9.97 -9.54 -15.78
CA LEU A 128 -10.45 -10.83 -15.33
C LEU A 128 -11.90 -10.68 -14.90
N TRP A 129 -12.76 -11.49 -15.49
CA TRP A 129 -14.17 -11.54 -15.16
C TRP A 129 -14.45 -12.76 -14.26
N PRO A 130 -15.38 -12.66 -13.30
CA PRO A 130 -15.76 -13.80 -12.48
C PRO A 130 -16.49 -14.85 -13.35
N ALA A 131 -16.58 -16.07 -12.84
CA ALA A 131 -17.42 -17.10 -13.46
C ALA A 131 -18.88 -16.64 -13.59
N ALA A 132 -19.62 -17.22 -14.53
CA ALA A 132 -20.97 -16.76 -14.92
C ALA A 132 -21.95 -16.65 -13.74
N GLU A 133 -21.88 -17.56 -12.78
CA GLU A 133 -22.69 -17.57 -11.56
C GLU A 133 -22.43 -16.36 -10.66
N ASN A 134 -21.28 -15.74 -10.76
CA ASN A 134 -20.89 -14.55 -10.00
C ASN A 134 -20.94 -13.26 -10.83
N ALA A 135 -21.37 -13.31 -12.09
CA ALA A 135 -21.35 -12.16 -13.01
C ALA A 135 -22.22 -10.97 -12.54
N GLY A 136 -23.27 -11.23 -11.77
CA GLY A 136 -24.16 -10.22 -11.20
C GLY A 136 -23.66 -9.56 -9.92
N ALA A 137 -22.57 -10.04 -9.31
CA ALA A 137 -22.03 -9.48 -8.08
C ALA A 137 -21.27 -8.18 -8.37
N LEU A 138 -21.78 -7.04 -7.87
CA LEU A 138 -21.18 -5.72 -8.14
C LEU A 138 -19.83 -5.51 -7.44
N CYS A 139 -19.70 -5.98 -6.21
CA CYS A 139 -18.52 -5.73 -5.36
C CYS A 139 -17.56 -6.91 -5.32
N SER A 140 -17.93 -8.07 -5.84
CA SER A 140 -17.13 -9.30 -5.80
C SER A 140 -16.68 -9.73 -7.19
N CYS A 141 -15.49 -10.29 -7.26
CA CYS A 141 -14.93 -10.88 -8.49
C CYS A 141 -14.00 -12.05 -8.10
N PRO A 142 -14.54 -13.18 -7.65
CA PRO A 142 -13.73 -14.33 -7.30
C PRO A 142 -13.00 -14.86 -8.55
N ILE A 143 -11.69 -14.98 -8.43
CA ILE A 143 -10.79 -15.48 -9.49
C ILE A 143 -10.16 -16.78 -9.02
N SER A 144 -10.39 -17.88 -9.74
CA SER A 144 -9.70 -19.14 -9.46
C SER A 144 -8.30 -19.17 -10.07
N ALA A 145 -7.42 -20.01 -9.51
CA ALA A 145 -6.09 -20.27 -10.07
C ALA A 145 -6.16 -20.73 -11.53
N GLN A 146 -7.17 -21.55 -11.89
CA GLN A 146 -7.36 -21.99 -13.27
C GLN A 146 -7.71 -20.85 -14.22
N MET A 147 -8.62 -19.92 -13.80
CA MET A 147 -8.99 -18.75 -14.60
C MET A 147 -7.77 -17.85 -14.83
N LEU A 148 -6.96 -17.62 -13.78
CA LEU A 148 -5.75 -16.83 -13.88
C LEU A 148 -4.72 -17.50 -14.81
N THR A 149 -4.51 -18.81 -14.66
CA THR A 149 -3.61 -19.59 -15.54
C THR A 149 -4.00 -19.45 -17.00
N THR A 150 -5.28 -19.64 -17.31
CA THR A 150 -5.80 -19.52 -18.71
C THR A 150 -5.54 -18.12 -19.26
N ALA A 151 -5.86 -17.07 -18.50
CA ALA A 151 -5.66 -15.69 -18.94
C ALA A 151 -4.17 -15.34 -19.16
N LEU A 152 -3.28 -15.82 -18.31
CA LEU A 152 -1.83 -15.63 -18.45
C LEU A 152 -1.28 -16.40 -19.66
N GLN A 153 -1.73 -17.64 -19.90
CA GLN A 153 -1.37 -18.43 -21.08
C GLN A 153 -1.81 -17.75 -22.38
N GLU A 154 -3.05 -17.22 -22.43
CA GLU A 154 -3.55 -16.49 -23.59
C GLU A 154 -2.72 -15.24 -23.88
N LEU A 155 -2.42 -14.41 -22.89
CA LEU A 155 -1.60 -13.22 -23.05
C LEU A 155 -0.19 -13.56 -23.51
N THR A 156 0.44 -14.55 -22.88
CA THR A 156 1.80 -14.99 -23.23
C THR A 156 1.84 -15.58 -24.65
N GLY A 157 0.84 -16.36 -25.03
CA GLY A 157 0.69 -16.90 -26.39
C GLY A 157 0.54 -15.82 -27.47
N GLN A 158 0.03 -14.63 -27.08
CA GLN A 158 -0.04 -13.43 -27.94
C GLN A 158 1.26 -12.60 -27.91
N GLY A 159 2.30 -13.09 -27.23
CA GLY A 159 3.58 -12.41 -27.08
C GLY A 159 3.48 -11.14 -26.20
N SER A 160 2.58 -11.15 -25.20
CA SER A 160 2.40 -10.08 -24.23
C SER A 160 2.44 -10.67 -22.81
N THR A 161 3.44 -10.30 -22.01
CA THR A 161 3.50 -10.64 -20.59
C THR A 161 3.00 -9.44 -19.79
N PRO A 162 1.97 -9.58 -18.93
CA PRO A 162 1.51 -8.47 -18.11
C PRO A 162 2.59 -8.08 -17.11
N PHE A 163 2.68 -6.79 -16.80
CA PHE A 163 3.63 -6.30 -15.79
C PHE A 163 3.20 -6.60 -14.34
N GLY A 164 1.98 -7.09 -14.14
CA GLY A 164 1.45 -7.51 -12.87
C GLY A 164 0.07 -8.13 -12.99
N VAL A 165 -0.32 -8.85 -11.96
CA VAL A 165 -1.70 -9.30 -11.71
C VAL A 165 -2.24 -8.54 -10.52
N TYR A 166 -3.39 -7.89 -10.66
CA TYR A 166 -4.00 -7.07 -9.61
C TYR A 166 -5.34 -7.64 -9.19
N VAL A 167 -5.51 -7.86 -7.88
CA VAL A 167 -6.77 -8.32 -7.27
C VAL A 167 -7.10 -7.52 -6.03
N THR A 168 -8.41 -7.39 -5.72
CA THR A 168 -8.90 -6.83 -4.47
C THR A 168 -9.27 -7.96 -3.52
N SER A 169 -8.68 -7.99 -2.33
CA SER A 169 -8.97 -8.98 -1.29
C SER A 169 -8.58 -8.44 0.10
N PRO A 170 -9.52 -8.35 1.06
CA PRO A 170 -10.95 -8.60 0.90
C PRO A 170 -11.65 -7.63 -0.05
N ASP A 171 -12.75 -8.06 -0.64
CA ASP A 171 -13.65 -7.15 -1.35
C ASP A 171 -14.47 -6.29 -0.38
N TYR A 172 -15.35 -5.44 -0.91
CA TYR A 172 -16.15 -4.51 -0.09
C TYR A 172 -17.11 -5.20 0.88
N LEU A 173 -17.48 -6.46 0.64
CA LEU A 173 -18.39 -7.25 1.47
C LEU A 173 -17.66 -8.30 2.32
N GLY A 174 -16.32 -8.33 2.29
CA GLY A 174 -15.49 -9.25 3.05
C GLY A 174 -15.15 -10.56 2.32
N GLY A 175 -15.53 -10.70 1.05
CA GLY A 175 -15.13 -11.84 0.23
C GLY A 175 -13.62 -11.84 -0.03
N MET A 176 -12.98 -12.99 0.17
CA MET A 176 -11.52 -13.14 0.05
C MET A 176 -11.14 -13.97 -1.17
N GLN A 177 -10.02 -13.61 -1.80
CA GLN A 177 -9.36 -14.41 -2.84
C GLN A 177 -8.46 -15.48 -2.19
N ASP A 178 -8.27 -16.60 -2.89
CA ASP A 178 -7.20 -17.54 -2.52
C ASP A 178 -5.84 -16.98 -2.98
N ILE A 179 -5.30 -16.04 -2.19
CA ILE A 179 -4.05 -15.35 -2.53
C ILE A 179 -2.89 -16.34 -2.69
N ARG A 180 -2.84 -17.41 -1.89
CA ARG A 180 -1.78 -18.41 -1.98
C ARG A 180 -1.80 -19.14 -3.35
N ALA A 181 -2.98 -19.56 -3.79
CA ALA A 181 -3.12 -20.22 -5.09
C ALA A 181 -2.85 -19.25 -6.24
N LEU A 182 -3.30 -18.00 -6.15
CA LEU A 182 -3.02 -16.98 -7.17
C LEU A 182 -1.54 -16.62 -7.23
N SER A 183 -0.86 -16.50 -6.09
CA SER A 183 0.58 -16.24 -6.02
C SER A 183 1.38 -17.37 -6.69
N ALA A 184 1.07 -18.63 -6.39
CA ALA A 184 1.74 -19.77 -7.01
C ALA A 184 1.61 -19.78 -8.55
N VAL A 185 0.46 -19.35 -9.08
CA VAL A 185 0.29 -19.17 -10.53
C VAL A 185 1.16 -18.03 -11.02
N CYS A 186 1.13 -16.88 -10.38
CA CYS A 186 1.93 -15.71 -10.75
C CYS A 186 3.43 -16.04 -10.80
N ASP A 187 3.93 -16.77 -9.80
CA ASP A 187 5.34 -17.23 -9.73
C ASP A 187 5.72 -18.09 -10.93
N THR A 188 4.82 -18.98 -11.38
CA THR A 188 5.04 -19.85 -12.55
C THR A 188 5.25 -19.04 -13.84
N PHE A 189 4.61 -17.87 -13.95
CA PHE A 189 4.72 -16.99 -15.11
C PHE A 189 5.72 -15.84 -14.91
N GLY A 190 6.36 -15.72 -13.74
CA GLY A 190 7.29 -14.65 -13.40
C GLY A 190 6.62 -13.27 -13.35
N VAL A 191 5.36 -13.20 -12.96
CA VAL A 191 4.56 -11.97 -12.91
C VAL A 191 4.21 -11.65 -11.44
N PRO A 192 4.44 -10.43 -10.93
CA PRO A 192 4.13 -10.09 -9.54
C PRO A 192 2.62 -10.05 -9.27
N LEU A 193 2.18 -10.65 -8.14
CA LEU A 193 0.83 -10.50 -7.62
C LEU A 193 0.74 -9.25 -6.75
N LEU A 194 -0.15 -8.33 -7.14
CA LEU A 194 -0.42 -7.04 -6.49
C LEU A 194 -1.80 -7.09 -5.85
N VAL A 195 -1.89 -6.86 -4.54
CA VAL A 195 -3.15 -7.00 -3.82
C VAL A 195 -3.62 -5.68 -3.24
N ASP A 196 -4.80 -5.24 -3.63
CA ASP A 196 -5.53 -4.19 -2.92
C ASP A 196 -6.22 -4.80 -1.70
N ASN A 197 -5.54 -4.70 -0.55
CA ASN A 197 -5.98 -5.18 0.75
C ASN A 197 -6.57 -4.04 1.60
N ALA A 198 -7.11 -3.00 0.95
CA ALA A 198 -7.58 -1.81 1.65
C ALA A 198 -8.59 -2.07 2.77
N HIS A 199 -9.31 -3.18 2.74
CA HIS A 199 -10.26 -3.58 3.79
C HIS A 199 -9.69 -4.64 4.75
N GLY A 200 -8.42 -5.05 4.62
CA GLY A 200 -7.87 -6.22 5.26
C GLY A 200 -6.66 -5.98 6.17
N ALA A 201 -6.34 -4.75 6.58
CA ALA A 201 -5.19 -4.49 7.47
C ALA A 201 -5.25 -5.33 8.77
N TYR A 202 -6.44 -5.57 9.32
CA TYR A 202 -6.67 -6.38 10.51
C TYR A 202 -6.36 -7.87 10.33
N LEU A 203 -6.33 -8.38 9.10
CA LEU A 203 -6.10 -9.82 8.80
C LEU A 203 -4.76 -10.32 9.33
N ARG A 204 -3.77 -9.42 9.47
CA ARG A 204 -2.47 -9.76 10.06
C ARG A 204 -2.58 -10.20 11.52
N PHE A 205 -3.56 -9.67 12.24
CA PHE A 205 -3.70 -9.82 13.69
C PHE A 205 -4.73 -10.88 14.10
N LEU A 206 -5.38 -11.52 13.15
CA LEU A 206 -6.31 -12.62 13.44
C LEU A 206 -5.54 -13.87 13.86
N PRO A 207 -6.05 -14.62 14.85
CA PRO A 207 -5.44 -15.89 15.26
C PRO A 207 -5.64 -16.96 14.19
N GLY A 208 -4.75 -17.95 14.14
CA GLY A 208 -4.84 -19.08 13.22
C GLY A 208 -3.90 -18.97 12.03
N GLU A 209 -4.30 -19.54 10.90
CA GLU A 209 -3.52 -19.48 9.68
C GLU A 209 -3.38 -18.06 9.15
N PRO A 210 -2.23 -17.70 8.55
CA PRO A 210 -2.03 -16.38 7.99
C PRO A 210 -3.07 -16.03 6.92
N LEU A 211 -3.65 -14.82 7.02
CA LEU A 211 -4.64 -14.32 6.06
C LEU A 211 -4.16 -13.06 5.33
N HIS A 212 -3.13 -12.39 5.84
CA HIS A 212 -2.59 -11.18 5.21
C HIS A 212 -1.87 -11.50 3.89
N PRO A 213 -2.11 -10.77 2.79
CA PRO A 213 -1.64 -11.12 1.45
C PRO A 213 -0.12 -11.35 1.34
N ILE A 214 0.71 -10.57 2.03
CA ILE A 214 2.17 -10.76 1.99
C ILE A 214 2.56 -12.14 2.56
N ALA A 215 1.94 -12.57 3.65
CA ALA A 215 2.20 -13.89 4.24
C ALA A 215 1.71 -15.05 3.35
N LEU A 216 0.87 -14.74 2.37
CA LEU A 216 0.33 -15.70 1.38
C LEU A 216 1.05 -15.63 0.03
N GLY A 217 2.12 -14.83 -0.09
CA GLY A 217 2.97 -14.78 -1.27
C GLY A 217 2.72 -13.60 -2.22
N ALA A 218 1.83 -12.65 -1.89
CA ALA A 218 1.70 -11.44 -2.69
C ALA A 218 3.02 -10.68 -2.74
N ALA A 219 3.40 -10.19 -3.91
CA ALA A 219 4.63 -9.42 -4.10
C ALA A 219 4.55 -8.05 -3.43
N MET A 220 3.41 -7.38 -3.56
CA MET A 220 3.12 -6.12 -2.88
C MET A 220 1.63 -6.08 -2.51
N CYS A 221 1.30 -5.39 -1.43
CA CYS A 221 -0.08 -5.03 -1.13
C CYS A 221 -0.20 -3.66 -0.48
N CYS A 222 -1.40 -3.09 -0.51
CA CYS A 222 -1.71 -1.86 0.19
C CYS A 222 -2.86 -2.05 1.17
N ASP A 223 -2.72 -1.44 2.36
CA ASP A 223 -3.71 -1.46 3.42
C ASP A 223 -4.21 -0.04 3.70
N SER A 224 -5.53 0.17 3.71
CA SER A 224 -6.10 1.39 4.32
C SER A 224 -6.21 1.19 5.82
N ALA A 225 -5.15 1.53 6.57
CA ALA A 225 -5.12 1.36 8.02
C ALA A 225 -6.33 2.01 8.69
N HIS A 226 -6.71 3.20 8.25
CA HIS A 226 -7.84 3.96 8.78
C HIS A 226 -9.22 3.31 8.62
N LYS A 227 -9.37 2.25 7.80
CA LYS A 227 -10.65 1.55 7.64
C LYS A 227 -10.90 0.51 8.72
N THR A 228 -9.84 -0.16 9.18
CA THR A 228 -9.97 -1.35 10.04
C THR A 228 -9.07 -1.35 11.26
N LEU A 229 -8.14 -0.40 11.37
CA LEU A 229 -7.27 -0.18 12.52
C LEU A 229 -7.55 1.20 13.15
N PRO A 230 -7.15 1.47 14.39
CA PRO A 230 -7.40 2.74 15.08
C PRO A 230 -6.50 3.87 14.56
N VAL A 231 -6.59 4.17 13.29
CA VAL A 231 -5.79 5.16 12.56
C VAL A 231 -6.68 6.29 12.02
N VAL A 232 -6.19 7.52 12.05
CA VAL A 232 -6.89 8.70 11.50
C VAL A 232 -7.07 8.55 9.98
N THR A 233 -8.19 9.04 9.47
CA THR A 233 -8.53 8.99 8.03
C THR A 233 -7.37 9.49 7.16
N GLY A 234 -7.01 8.70 6.16
CA GLY A 234 -5.88 8.95 5.27
C GLY A 234 -4.66 8.08 5.56
N GLY A 235 -4.55 7.51 6.77
CA GLY A 235 -3.44 6.61 7.10
C GLY A 235 -3.54 5.27 6.37
N ALA A 236 -2.45 4.88 5.71
CA ALA A 236 -2.35 3.66 4.94
C ALA A 236 -0.92 3.11 4.94
N TYR A 237 -0.78 1.86 4.52
CA TYR A 237 0.50 1.18 4.36
C TYR A 237 0.68 0.69 2.91
N LEU A 238 1.91 0.77 2.42
CA LEU A 238 2.40 0.01 1.28
C LEU A 238 3.34 -1.08 1.83
N HIS A 239 3.00 -2.33 1.62
CA HIS A 239 3.77 -3.49 2.05
C HIS A 239 4.47 -4.16 0.87
N LEU A 240 5.73 -4.52 1.07
CA LEU A 240 6.52 -5.31 0.14
C LEU A 240 6.77 -6.70 0.73
N GLY A 241 6.57 -7.73 -0.11
CA GLY A 241 7.03 -9.09 0.14
C GLY A 241 8.49 -9.27 -0.27
N GLU A 242 9.12 -10.37 0.13
CA GLU A 242 10.49 -10.72 -0.28
C GLU A 242 10.63 -10.87 -1.81
N ASN A 243 9.53 -11.19 -2.50
CA ASN A 243 9.43 -11.34 -3.95
C ASN A 243 8.95 -10.07 -4.67
N ALA A 244 8.92 -8.92 -4.00
CA ALA A 244 8.56 -7.67 -4.64
C ALA A 244 9.57 -7.32 -5.76
N PRO A 245 9.11 -6.85 -6.93
CA PRO A 245 9.97 -6.60 -8.09
C PRO A 245 10.97 -5.46 -7.88
N VAL A 246 10.73 -4.59 -6.89
CA VAL A 246 11.61 -3.49 -6.49
C VAL A 246 11.73 -3.51 -4.97
N GLN A 247 12.96 -3.62 -4.47
CA GLN A 247 13.29 -3.62 -3.04
C GLN A 247 14.10 -2.39 -2.62
N GLU A 248 14.59 -1.62 -3.58
CA GLU A 248 15.40 -0.44 -3.31
C GLU A 248 14.56 0.65 -2.65
N GLU A 249 14.94 1.07 -1.45
CA GLU A 249 14.20 2.02 -0.63
C GLU A 249 13.97 3.36 -1.34
N ALA A 250 15.01 3.91 -1.97
CA ALA A 250 14.93 5.17 -2.69
C ALA A 250 13.91 5.12 -3.84
N ALA A 251 13.82 3.98 -4.56
CA ALA A 251 12.85 3.79 -5.63
C ALA A 251 11.41 3.75 -5.09
N VAL A 252 11.19 3.07 -3.95
CA VAL A 252 9.86 2.96 -3.33
C VAL A 252 9.40 4.30 -2.76
N ARG A 253 10.29 5.02 -2.04
CA ARG A 253 9.99 6.36 -1.53
C ARG A 253 9.75 7.35 -2.66
N GLY A 254 10.54 7.30 -3.72
CA GLY A 254 10.33 8.11 -4.93
C GLY A 254 8.97 7.82 -5.61
N ALA A 255 8.55 6.56 -5.66
CA ALA A 255 7.23 6.18 -6.17
C ALA A 255 6.09 6.73 -5.30
N LEU A 256 6.22 6.69 -3.97
CA LEU A 256 5.24 7.29 -3.05
C LEU A 256 5.21 8.81 -3.19
N ALA A 257 6.38 9.46 -3.25
CA ALA A 257 6.49 10.92 -3.44
C ALA A 257 5.83 11.40 -4.73
N LEU A 258 5.95 10.63 -5.83
CA LEU A 258 5.36 10.98 -7.13
C LEU A 258 3.83 11.15 -7.07
N PHE A 259 3.16 10.45 -6.15
CA PHE A 259 1.70 10.45 -6.01
C PHE A 259 1.22 11.04 -4.69
N GLY A 260 2.11 11.62 -3.89
CA GLY A 260 1.82 12.20 -2.59
C GLY A 260 1.99 13.71 -2.54
N SER A 261 1.57 14.28 -1.42
CA SER A 261 1.82 15.68 -1.09
C SER A 261 3.22 15.84 -0.51
N THR A 262 3.88 16.95 -0.83
CA THR A 262 5.15 17.36 -0.18
C THR A 262 4.94 17.85 1.27
N SER A 263 3.71 17.86 1.75
CA SER A 263 3.36 18.25 3.12
C SER A 263 2.55 17.15 3.81
N PRO A 264 3.18 16.04 4.19
CA PRO A 264 2.50 14.92 4.83
C PRO A 264 1.96 15.33 6.21
N SER A 265 0.75 14.86 6.55
CA SER A 265 0.15 15.15 7.85
C SER A 265 0.83 14.38 8.98
N TYR A 266 1.47 15.11 9.90
CA TYR A 266 2.04 14.49 11.11
C TYR A 266 0.99 13.95 12.08
N LEU A 267 -0.26 14.42 12.03
CA LEU A 267 -1.35 13.83 12.80
C LEU A 267 -1.67 12.43 12.29
N ILE A 268 -1.64 12.21 10.99
CA ILE A 268 -1.83 10.89 10.38
C ILE A 268 -0.63 9.99 10.70
N LEU A 269 0.61 10.49 10.54
CA LEU A 269 1.83 9.75 10.86
C LEU A 269 1.86 9.29 12.33
N GLN A 270 1.49 10.17 13.28
CA GLN A 270 1.36 9.80 14.68
C GLN A 270 0.32 8.71 14.91
N SER A 271 -0.79 8.74 14.19
CA SER A 271 -1.82 7.70 14.33
C SER A 271 -1.37 6.33 13.79
N LEU A 272 -0.54 6.32 12.74
CA LEU A 272 0.09 5.09 12.22
C LEU A 272 1.15 4.55 13.19
N ASP A 273 1.92 5.44 13.82
CA ASP A 273 2.95 5.11 14.81
C ASP A 273 2.36 4.56 16.13
N ALA A 274 1.18 5.07 16.53
CA ALA A 274 0.51 4.68 17.77
C ALA A 274 -0.35 3.42 17.62
N CYS A 275 -0.65 3.00 16.41
CA CYS A 275 -1.47 1.83 16.12
C CYS A 275 -0.64 0.56 16.26
#